data_759bbb9ad218fbb6069d6eca1ae0b44f
#
_entry.id   759bbb9ad218fbb6069d6eca1ae0b44f
#
_cell.length_a   1.000
_cell.length_b   1.000
_cell.length_c   1.000
_cell.angle_alpha   90.00
_cell.angle_beta   90.00
_cell.angle_gamma   90.00
#
_symmetry.space_group_name_H-M   'P 1'
#
loop_
_entity.id
_entity.type
_entity.pdbx_description
1 polymer ?
#
loop_
_entity_poly.entity_id
_entity_poly.type
_entity_poly.pdbx_seq_one_letter_code
_entity_poly.pdbx_strand_id
1 'polypeptide(L)'
;VVVAAACSQPASPPASSPATSPAAPSLGIRPAGDEEIKPDMSQVPPDLAKVFDHIDANIDQHVVNLQKWIQQPSISNSGEGIPESAEMVKGFFDELGCQQTQVYDVVITEYGTPGNPVVYAKCDEGAEKTLLIYWMYDTMPVTQPDAWQYPPFEAQIVEQAPYKKVLIGRGATNSKGPQMVQLNAFRAIKAVHGKLPV
;
A
#
# COMPACT_ATOMS: atom_id res chain seq x y z
N VAL A 1 -1.42 -4.15 11.98
CA VAL A 1 -1.56 -4.97 10.77
C VAL A 1 -0.24 -4.95 10.03
N VAL A 2 0.35 -6.12 9.82
CA VAL A 2 1.57 -6.28 9.02
C VAL A 2 1.18 -6.76 7.63
N VAL A 3 1.72 -6.13 6.61
CA VAL A 3 1.47 -6.47 5.22
C VAL A 3 2.67 -7.26 4.69
N ALA A 4 2.45 -8.50 4.30
CA ALA A 4 3.49 -9.37 3.75
C ALA A 4 3.03 -10.06 2.47
N ALA A 5 3.95 -10.17 1.51
CA ALA A 5 3.80 -11.08 0.38
C ALA A 5 4.66 -12.32 0.67
N ALA A 6 4.01 -13.47 0.86
CA ALA A 6 4.72 -14.71 1.13
C ALA A 6 4.82 -15.56 -0.15
N CYS A 7 6.06 -15.72 -0.66
CA CYS A 7 6.38 -16.81 -1.57
C CYS A 7 7.05 -17.92 -0.74
N SER A 8 6.40 -19.07 -0.59
CA SER A 8 7.01 -20.22 0.07
C SER A 8 7.96 -20.93 -0.91
N GLN A 9 9.22 -21.04 -0.55
CA GLN A 9 10.15 -21.94 -1.25
C GLN A 9 9.91 -23.40 -0.82
N PRO A 10 10.14 -24.39 -1.70
CA PRO A 10 10.06 -25.79 -1.30
C PRO A 10 11.11 -26.09 -0.22
N ALA A 11 10.70 -26.88 0.78
CA ALA A 11 11.53 -27.25 1.91
C ALA A 11 12.81 -27.96 1.47
N SER A 12 13.95 -27.36 1.74
CA SER A 12 15.25 -27.99 1.68
C SER A 12 15.46 -28.87 2.93
N PRO A 13 16.22 -29.96 2.84
CA PRO A 13 16.48 -30.81 4.00
C PRO A 13 17.22 -30.05 5.12
N PRO A 14 17.11 -30.48 6.38
CA PRO A 14 17.64 -29.75 7.51
C PRO A 14 19.15 -29.63 7.41
N ALA A 15 19.60 -28.37 7.19
CA ALA A 15 21.00 -28.01 7.28
C ALA A 15 21.38 -27.81 8.73
N SER A 16 22.52 -28.35 9.12
CA SER A 16 23.20 -28.13 10.39
C SER A 16 23.25 -26.63 10.75
N SER A 17 22.93 -26.30 12.00
CA SER A 17 22.94 -24.95 12.56
C SER A 17 24.22 -24.18 12.21
N PRO A 18 24.12 -23.05 11.53
CA PRO A 18 25.26 -22.18 11.35
C PRO A 18 25.51 -21.37 12.62
N ALA A 19 26.79 -21.20 12.94
CA ALA A 19 27.25 -20.30 13.97
C ALA A 19 26.65 -18.89 13.76
N THR A 20 26.17 -18.28 14.84
CA THR A 20 25.62 -16.92 14.87
C THR A 20 26.67 -15.90 14.40
N SER A 21 26.57 -15.51 13.14
CA SER A 21 27.21 -14.26 12.70
C SER A 21 26.60 -13.07 13.42
N PRO A 22 27.38 -12.08 13.82
CA PRO A 22 26.81 -10.86 14.39
C PRO A 22 25.83 -10.24 13.38
N ALA A 23 24.61 -9.95 13.83
CA ALA A 23 23.58 -9.35 13.02
C ALA A 23 24.09 -8.03 12.41
N ALA A 24 24.00 -7.90 11.09
CA ALA A 24 24.27 -6.63 10.42
C ALA A 24 23.37 -5.54 11.03
N PRO A 25 23.86 -4.30 11.20
CA PRO A 25 23.07 -3.22 11.75
C PRO A 25 21.81 -3.04 10.89
N SER A 26 20.63 -3.18 11.50
CA SER A 26 19.36 -3.01 10.80
C SER A 26 19.12 -1.52 10.55
N LEU A 27 18.86 -1.15 9.30
CA LEU A 27 18.34 0.16 8.96
C LEU A 27 16.85 0.21 9.35
N GLY A 28 16.54 0.84 10.48
CA GLY A 28 15.17 1.03 10.95
C GLY A 28 14.71 0.04 12.03
N ILE A 29 13.52 0.30 12.57
CA ILE A 29 12.85 -0.52 13.58
C ILE A 29 12.24 -1.73 12.89
N ARG A 30 12.61 -2.93 13.32
CA ARG A 30 11.99 -4.18 12.90
C ARG A 30 11.22 -4.76 14.08
N PRO A 31 9.88 -4.74 14.08
CA PRO A 31 9.11 -5.38 15.14
C PRO A 31 9.40 -6.89 15.17
N ALA A 32 9.53 -7.44 16.36
CA ALA A 32 9.76 -8.88 16.56
C ALA A 32 8.45 -9.69 16.50
N GLY A 33 7.30 -9.02 16.40
CA GLY A 33 5.99 -9.62 16.35
C GLY A 33 4.88 -8.59 16.38
N ASP A 34 3.84 -8.86 17.15
CA ASP A 34 2.67 -8.01 17.33
C ASP A 34 2.90 -6.84 18.32
N GLU A 35 4.11 -6.37 18.36
CA GLU A 35 4.47 -5.22 19.17
C GLU A 35 3.77 -3.96 18.64
N GLU A 36 3.19 -3.21 19.55
CA GLU A 36 2.65 -1.91 19.21
C GLU A 36 3.81 -0.94 18.98
N ILE A 37 3.96 -0.48 17.73
CA ILE A 37 4.92 0.57 17.40
C ILE A 37 4.32 1.89 17.86
N LYS A 38 4.79 2.40 18.99
CA LYS A 38 4.38 3.72 19.51
C LYS A 38 5.34 4.77 18.99
N PRO A 39 4.86 5.71 18.14
CA PRO A 39 5.69 6.85 17.76
C PRO A 39 6.00 7.71 18.99
N ASP A 40 7.16 8.36 19.00
CA ASP A 40 7.46 9.39 20.00
C ASP A 40 6.59 10.63 19.73
N MET A 41 5.50 10.74 20.47
CA MET A 41 4.55 11.83 20.34
C MET A 41 5.08 13.16 20.89
N SER A 42 6.21 13.18 21.60
CA SER A 42 6.78 14.41 22.18
C SER A 42 7.22 15.43 21.12
N GLN A 43 7.54 14.97 19.92
CA GLN A 43 7.95 15.79 18.78
C GLN A 43 6.81 16.08 17.79
N VAL A 44 5.61 15.53 18.04
CA VAL A 44 4.47 15.67 17.14
C VAL A 44 3.71 16.97 17.48
N PRO A 45 3.48 17.86 16.50
CA PRO A 45 2.64 19.02 16.72
C PRO A 45 1.25 18.61 17.23
N PRO A 46 0.66 19.39 18.19
CA PRO A 46 -0.62 19.01 18.82
C PRO A 46 -1.80 18.86 17.87
N ASP A 47 -1.77 19.54 16.73
CA ASP A 47 -2.78 19.43 15.67
C ASP A 47 -2.70 18.08 14.94
N LEU A 48 -1.50 17.52 14.76
CA LEU A 48 -1.32 16.19 14.20
C LEU A 48 -1.72 15.06 15.17
N ALA A 49 -1.69 15.28 16.47
CA ALA A 49 -2.16 14.30 17.44
C ALA A 49 -3.60 13.87 17.15
N LYS A 50 -4.48 14.82 16.80
CA LYS A 50 -5.87 14.53 16.42
C LYS A 50 -5.99 13.68 15.15
N VAL A 51 -5.03 13.82 14.22
CA VAL A 51 -4.99 13.00 13.01
C VAL A 51 -4.62 11.56 13.37
N PHE A 52 -3.68 11.36 14.28
CA PHE A 52 -3.34 10.01 14.77
C PHE A 52 -4.51 9.37 15.50
N ASP A 53 -5.19 10.11 16.39
CA ASP A 53 -6.40 9.62 17.07
C ASP A 53 -7.48 9.20 16.06
N HIS A 54 -7.65 9.98 14.98
CA HIS A 54 -8.59 9.65 13.91
C HIS A 54 -8.17 8.38 13.14
N ILE A 55 -6.87 8.21 12.86
CA ILE A 55 -6.35 7.01 12.21
C ILE A 55 -6.61 5.78 13.07
N ASP A 56 -6.29 5.84 14.36
CA ASP A 56 -6.48 4.72 15.29
C ASP A 56 -7.97 4.33 15.40
N ALA A 57 -8.85 5.31 15.47
CA ALA A 57 -10.30 5.09 15.52
C ALA A 57 -10.86 4.45 14.23
N ASN A 58 -10.15 4.54 13.10
CA ASN A 58 -10.61 4.07 11.78
C ASN A 58 -9.71 2.97 11.20
N ILE A 59 -8.86 2.33 12.00
CA ILE A 59 -7.86 1.37 11.52
C ILE A 59 -8.48 0.19 10.77
N ASP A 60 -9.61 -0.32 11.22
CA ASP A 60 -10.30 -1.44 10.55
C ASP A 60 -10.79 -1.04 9.16
N GLN A 61 -11.30 0.19 8.99
CA GLN A 61 -11.70 0.71 7.68
C GLN A 61 -10.50 0.90 6.78
N HIS A 62 -9.36 1.32 7.32
CA HIS A 62 -8.10 1.46 6.57
C HIS A 62 -7.63 0.10 6.02
N VAL A 63 -7.77 -0.95 6.80
CA VAL A 63 -7.46 -2.32 6.37
C VAL A 63 -8.43 -2.78 5.27
N VAL A 64 -9.73 -2.53 5.42
CA VAL A 64 -10.74 -2.85 4.39
C VAL A 64 -10.47 -2.12 3.08
N ASN A 65 -10.03 -0.86 3.12
CA ASN A 65 -9.68 -0.10 1.93
C ASN A 65 -8.51 -0.77 1.18
N LEU A 66 -7.49 -1.21 1.90
CA LEU A 66 -6.36 -1.95 1.31
C LEU A 66 -6.79 -3.29 0.73
N GLN A 67 -7.63 -4.06 1.45
CA GLN A 67 -8.14 -5.33 0.95
C GLN A 67 -8.87 -5.18 -0.38
N LYS A 68 -9.77 -4.21 -0.48
CA LYS A 68 -10.51 -3.90 -1.72
C LYS A 68 -9.58 -3.61 -2.90
N TRP A 69 -8.51 -2.84 -2.65
CA TRP A 69 -7.58 -2.52 -3.73
C TRP A 69 -6.73 -3.72 -4.15
N ILE A 70 -6.31 -4.57 -3.21
CA ILE A 70 -5.58 -5.80 -3.53
C ILE A 70 -6.47 -6.78 -4.30
N GLN A 71 -7.75 -6.85 -3.96
CA GLN A 71 -8.74 -7.72 -4.63
C GLN A 71 -9.02 -7.32 -6.08
N GLN A 72 -8.70 -6.09 -6.47
CA GLN A 72 -8.68 -5.68 -7.87
C GLN A 72 -7.32 -6.02 -8.48
N PRO A 73 -7.18 -7.01 -9.38
CA PRO A 73 -5.94 -7.26 -10.11
C PRO A 73 -5.48 -6.03 -10.89
N SER A 74 -4.18 -5.94 -11.14
CA SER A 74 -3.60 -4.88 -11.98
C SER A 74 -2.24 -5.31 -12.51
N ILE A 75 -2.23 -6.40 -13.27
CA ILE A 75 -1.00 -7.06 -13.73
C ILE A 75 -0.47 -6.35 -14.97
N SER A 76 0.65 -5.63 -14.81
CA SER A 76 1.16 -4.74 -15.86
C SER A 76 1.57 -5.44 -17.15
N ASN A 77 2.15 -6.64 -17.08
CA ASN A 77 2.66 -7.31 -18.28
C ASN A 77 1.57 -7.98 -19.13
N SER A 78 0.42 -8.33 -18.55
CA SER A 78 -0.72 -8.91 -19.27
C SER A 78 -1.82 -7.88 -19.56
N GLY A 79 -1.82 -6.76 -18.85
CA GLY A 79 -2.90 -5.78 -18.86
C GLY A 79 -4.13 -6.20 -18.04
N GLU A 80 -4.10 -7.36 -17.39
CA GLU A 80 -5.22 -7.87 -16.61
C GLU A 80 -5.57 -6.95 -15.45
N GLY A 81 -6.81 -6.44 -15.44
CA GLY A 81 -7.35 -5.58 -14.40
C GLY A 81 -6.74 -4.17 -14.34
N ILE A 82 -5.89 -3.81 -15.31
CA ILE A 82 -5.24 -2.48 -15.35
C ILE A 82 -6.26 -1.35 -15.54
N PRO A 83 -7.19 -1.40 -16.51
CA PRO A 83 -8.18 -0.32 -16.68
C PRO A 83 -9.05 -0.14 -15.44
N GLU A 84 -9.53 -1.24 -14.84
CA GLU A 84 -10.38 -1.22 -13.65
C GLU A 84 -9.62 -0.66 -12.44
N SER A 85 -8.34 -1.03 -12.29
CA SER A 85 -7.50 -0.50 -11.21
C SER A 85 -7.21 0.98 -11.40
N ALA A 86 -7.01 1.45 -12.65
CA ALA A 86 -6.84 2.86 -12.95
C ALA A 86 -8.07 3.68 -12.57
N GLU A 87 -9.27 3.20 -12.94
CA GLU A 87 -10.53 3.85 -12.55
C GLU A 87 -10.74 3.81 -11.02
N MET A 88 -10.37 2.72 -10.35
CA MET A 88 -10.42 2.65 -8.89
C MET A 88 -9.52 3.69 -8.24
N VAL A 89 -8.27 3.84 -8.73
CA VAL A 89 -7.33 4.86 -8.22
C VAL A 89 -7.86 6.27 -8.48
N LYS A 90 -8.41 6.53 -9.66
CA LYS A 90 -9.09 7.79 -9.94
C LYS A 90 -10.21 8.04 -8.93
N GLY A 91 -11.05 7.04 -8.67
CA GLY A 91 -12.14 7.10 -7.69
C GLY A 91 -11.66 7.45 -6.28
N PHE A 92 -10.50 6.99 -5.84
CA PHE A 92 -9.93 7.35 -4.54
C PHE A 92 -9.68 8.85 -4.39
N PHE A 93 -9.27 9.52 -5.47
CA PHE A 93 -9.00 10.94 -5.46
C PHE A 93 -10.26 11.77 -5.72
N ASP A 94 -11.25 11.22 -6.45
CA ASP A 94 -12.60 11.81 -6.53
C ASP A 94 -13.25 11.85 -5.14
N GLU A 95 -13.20 10.72 -4.40
CA GLU A 95 -13.70 10.63 -3.02
C GLU A 95 -12.94 11.56 -2.05
N LEU A 96 -11.63 11.76 -2.28
CA LEU A 96 -10.84 12.71 -1.51
C LEU A 96 -11.23 14.16 -1.81
N GLY A 97 -11.99 14.41 -2.88
CA GLY A 97 -12.44 15.74 -3.28
C GLY A 97 -11.42 16.53 -4.08
N CYS A 98 -10.54 15.85 -4.81
CA CYS A 98 -9.61 16.52 -5.73
C CYS A 98 -10.38 17.11 -6.91
N GLN A 99 -9.99 18.32 -7.33
CA GLN A 99 -10.70 19.10 -8.37
C GLN A 99 -10.40 18.63 -9.78
N GLN A 100 -9.29 17.93 -9.96
CA GLN A 100 -8.92 17.33 -11.25
C GLN A 100 -8.53 15.89 -11.02
N THR A 101 -9.23 14.98 -11.66
CA THR A 101 -8.91 13.55 -11.70
C THR A 101 -9.15 13.04 -13.10
N GLN A 102 -8.18 12.34 -13.66
CA GLN A 102 -8.28 11.85 -15.02
C GLN A 102 -7.43 10.60 -15.23
N VAL A 103 -7.94 9.68 -16.03
CA VAL A 103 -7.17 8.57 -16.59
C VAL A 103 -6.72 8.98 -18.00
N TYR A 104 -5.43 8.88 -18.27
CA TYR A 104 -4.83 9.15 -19.56
C TYR A 104 -4.38 7.85 -20.20
N ASP A 105 -4.87 7.55 -21.38
CA ASP A 105 -4.40 6.42 -22.15
C ASP A 105 -3.01 6.70 -22.74
N VAL A 106 -2.11 5.74 -22.60
CA VAL A 106 -0.81 5.75 -23.27
C VAL A 106 -0.92 4.91 -24.52
N VAL A 107 -1.32 5.55 -25.63
CA VAL A 107 -1.59 4.87 -26.90
C VAL A 107 -0.34 4.18 -27.45
N ILE A 108 0.83 4.83 -27.30
CA ILE A 108 2.11 4.30 -27.76
C ILE A 108 3.23 4.79 -26.85
N THR A 109 4.11 3.89 -26.44
CA THR A 109 5.34 4.20 -25.70
C THR A 109 6.49 4.51 -26.65
N GLU A 110 7.64 4.97 -26.12
CA GLU A 110 8.88 5.14 -26.88
C GLU A 110 9.39 3.86 -27.54
N TYR A 111 8.90 2.69 -27.12
CA TYR A 111 9.23 1.39 -27.70
C TYR A 111 8.26 0.95 -28.80
N GLY A 112 7.29 1.80 -29.16
CA GLY A 112 6.32 1.50 -30.21
C GLY A 112 5.20 0.51 -29.81
N THR A 113 5.01 0.29 -28.51
CA THR A 113 3.97 -0.57 -27.96
C THR A 113 2.96 0.24 -27.14
N PRO A 114 1.70 -0.19 -27.01
CA PRO A 114 0.76 0.43 -26.08
C PRO A 114 1.29 0.39 -24.64
N GLY A 115 1.07 1.47 -23.90
CA GLY A 115 1.38 1.55 -22.47
C GLY A 115 0.14 1.37 -21.60
N ASN A 116 0.37 1.17 -20.32
CA ASN A 116 -0.71 1.17 -19.33
C ASN A 116 -1.17 2.62 -19.07
N PRO A 117 -2.46 2.84 -18.77
CA PRO A 117 -2.98 4.19 -18.51
C PRO A 117 -2.30 4.84 -17.31
N VAL A 118 -2.24 6.17 -17.32
CA VAL A 118 -1.72 6.99 -16.23
C VAL A 118 -2.88 7.69 -15.54
N VAL A 119 -2.97 7.56 -14.23
CA VAL A 119 -3.94 8.30 -13.42
C VAL A 119 -3.30 9.59 -12.93
N TYR A 120 -3.93 10.71 -13.22
CA TYR A 120 -3.56 12.02 -12.70
C TYR A 120 -4.62 12.52 -11.75
N ALA A 121 -4.19 13.05 -10.60
CA ALA A 121 -5.06 13.75 -9.68
C ALA A 121 -4.38 15.02 -9.16
N LYS A 122 -5.13 16.11 -9.06
CA LYS A 122 -4.71 17.36 -8.44
C LYS A 122 -5.73 17.78 -7.41
N CYS A 123 -5.30 17.86 -6.17
CA CYS A 123 -6.06 18.43 -5.06
C CYS A 123 -5.48 19.82 -4.77
N ASP A 124 -6.20 20.85 -5.14
CA ASP A 124 -5.78 22.25 -4.97
C ASP A 124 -6.68 22.90 -3.91
N GLU A 125 -6.17 23.04 -2.71
CA GLU A 125 -6.91 23.59 -1.58
C GLU A 125 -6.29 24.92 -1.07
N GLY A 126 -5.52 25.58 -1.95
CA GLY A 126 -4.98 26.92 -1.72
C GLY A 126 -3.73 26.97 -0.83
N ALA A 127 -2.99 25.87 -0.74
CA ALA A 127 -1.70 25.86 -0.05
C ALA A 127 -0.62 26.56 -0.87
N GLU A 128 0.38 27.14 -0.20
CA GLU A 128 1.50 27.80 -0.87
C GLU A 128 2.46 26.82 -1.56
N LYS A 129 2.48 25.58 -1.10
CA LYS A 129 3.39 24.53 -1.58
C LYS A 129 2.62 23.44 -2.28
N THR A 130 3.25 22.81 -3.25
CA THR A 130 2.73 21.63 -3.95
C THR A 130 3.64 20.46 -3.69
N LEU A 131 3.05 19.33 -3.30
CA LEU A 131 3.72 18.04 -3.19
C LEU A 131 3.34 17.18 -4.38
N LEU A 132 4.33 16.77 -5.18
CA LEU A 132 4.15 15.78 -6.22
C LEU A 132 4.44 14.40 -5.65
N ILE A 133 3.50 13.47 -5.82
CA ILE A 133 3.64 12.09 -5.38
C ILE A 133 3.48 11.17 -6.57
N TYR A 134 4.40 10.23 -6.70
CA TYR A 134 4.34 9.18 -7.70
C TYR A 134 3.89 7.86 -7.08
N TRP A 135 2.86 7.24 -7.66
CA TRP A 135 2.36 5.93 -7.28
C TRP A 135 2.48 4.93 -8.43
N MET A 136 2.69 3.67 -8.07
CA MET A 136 2.58 2.54 -8.97
C MET A 136 1.35 1.73 -8.58
N TYR A 137 0.32 1.70 -9.42
CA TYR A 137 -0.91 0.96 -9.13
C TYR A 137 -0.92 -0.45 -9.72
N ASP A 138 0.08 -0.77 -10.54
CA ASP A 138 0.28 -2.07 -11.13
C ASP A 138 0.95 -3.07 -10.14
N THR A 139 0.89 -4.33 -10.50
CA THR A 139 1.54 -5.42 -9.79
C THR A 139 2.28 -6.35 -10.75
N MET A 140 3.27 -7.05 -10.21
CA MET A 140 3.90 -8.17 -10.88
C MET A 140 2.90 -9.31 -11.11
N PRO A 141 3.10 -10.16 -12.15
CA PRO A 141 2.32 -11.36 -12.36
C PRO A 141 2.52 -12.38 -11.24
N VAL A 142 1.60 -13.32 -11.16
CA VAL A 142 1.72 -14.49 -10.30
C VAL A 142 2.37 -15.62 -11.11
N THR A 143 3.70 -15.69 -11.07
CA THR A 143 4.49 -16.67 -11.84
C THR A 143 4.66 -18.02 -11.15
N GLN A 144 4.34 -18.09 -9.86
CA GLN A 144 4.48 -19.28 -9.02
C GLN A 144 3.18 -19.50 -8.23
N PRO A 145 2.06 -19.86 -8.89
CA PRO A 145 0.75 -19.95 -8.22
C PRO A 145 0.75 -20.98 -7.10
N ASP A 146 1.44 -22.11 -7.27
CA ASP A 146 1.51 -23.18 -6.26
C ASP A 146 2.35 -22.82 -5.03
N ALA A 147 3.14 -21.75 -5.08
CA ALA A 147 3.92 -21.27 -3.94
C ALA A 147 3.11 -20.37 -3.00
N TRP A 148 1.91 -19.96 -3.38
CA TRP A 148 1.04 -19.15 -2.56
C TRP A 148 0.20 -20.04 -1.63
N GLN A 149 0.31 -19.77 -0.32
CA GLN A 149 -0.52 -20.43 0.67
C GLN A 149 -1.98 -19.97 0.62
N TYR A 150 -2.21 -18.75 0.15
CA TYR A 150 -3.52 -18.13 -0.01
C TYR A 150 -3.62 -17.50 -1.39
N PRO A 151 -4.82 -17.46 -2.01
CA PRO A 151 -4.98 -16.86 -3.34
C PRO A 151 -4.47 -15.42 -3.39
N PRO A 152 -3.64 -15.06 -4.39
CA PRO A 152 -2.90 -13.79 -4.42
C PRO A 152 -3.76 -12.52 -4.39
N PHE A 153 -4.99 -12.59 -4.89
CA PHE A 153 -5.91 -11.44 -4.98
C PHE A 153 -7.11 -11.53 -4.04
N GLU A 154 -7.09 -12.42 -3.03
CA GLU A 154 -8.14 -12.46 -2.01
C GLU A 154 -7.90 -11.50 -0.84
N ALA A 155 -6.67 -11.03 -0.66
CA ALA A 155 -6.28 -10.12 0.41
C ALA A 155 -6.69 -10.64 1.80
N GLN A 156 -6.42 -11.92 2.07
CA GLN A 156 -6.80 -12.56 3.32
C GLN A 156 -6.01 -11.99 4.50
N ILE A 157 -6.70 -11.84 5.62
CA ILE A 157 -6.08 -11.53 6.91
C ILE A 157 -6.00 -12.82 7.69
N VAL A 158 -4.79 -13.22 8.04
CA VAL A 158 -4.49 -14.49 8.70
C VAL A 158 -3.63 -14.26 9.94
N GLU A 159 -3.63 -15.22 10.86
CA GLU A 159 -2.64 -15.29 11.91
C GLU A 159 -1.41 -16.04 11.39
N GLN A 160 -0.25 -15.42 11.50
CA GLN A 160 1.03 -16.01 11.13
C GLN A 160 2.08 -15.62 12.16
N ALA A 161 2.41 -16.56 13.04
CA ALA A 161 3.36 -16.29 14.11
C ALA A 161 4.64 -15.61 13.62
N PRO A 162 5.16 -14.59 14.28
CA PRO A 162 4.72 -14.08 15.59
C PRO A 162 3.59 -13.03 15.54
N TYR A 163 2.99 -12.77 14.37
CA TYR A 163 1.97 -11.75 14.17
C TYR A 163 0.55 -12.33 14.27
N LYS A 164 -0.35 -11.63 14.96
CA LYS A 164 -1.78 -12.00 15.06
C LYS A 164 -2.58 -11.65 13.81
N LYS A 165 -2.15 -10.63 13.05
CA LYS A 165 -2.85 -10.20 11.84
C LYS A 165 -1.83 -9.89 10.76
N VAL A 166 -1.82 -10.69 9.69
CA VAL A 166 -1.03 -10.48 8.49
C VAL A 166 -1.97 -10.44 7.31
N LEU A 167 -1.91 -9.38 6.52
CA LEU A 167 -2.63 -9.30 5.26
C LEU A 167 -1.75 -9.86 4.15
N ILE A 168 -2.24 -10.91 3.48
CA ILE A 168 -1.51 -11.60 2.41
C ILE A 168 -2.19 -11.31 1.06
N GLY A 169 -1.39 -10.82 0.10
CA GLY A 169 -1.88 -10.58 -1.26
C GLY A 169 -0.82 -10.00 -2.20
N ARG A 170 -1.02 -10.18 -3.51
CA ARG A 170 -0.17 -9.59 -4.53
C ARG A 170 -0.35 -8.07 -4.54
N GLY A 171 0.75 -7.34 -4.39
CA GLY A 171 0.72 -5.88 -4.28
C GLY A 171 0.62 -5.36 -2.84
N ALA A 172 0.46 -6.22 -1.83
CA ALA A 172 0.29 -5.83 -0.44
C ALA A 172 1.48 -5.01 0.11
N THR A 173 2.70 -5.34 -0.27
CA THR A 173 3.90 -4.58 0.10
C THR A 173 4.44 -3.71 -1.03
N ASN A 174 4.34 -4.18 -2.28
CA ASN A 174 4.86 -3.46 -3.46
C ASN A 174 3.77 -3.44 -4.55
N SER A 175 3.00 -2.36 -4.67
CA SER A 175 3.13 -1.06 -3.98
C SER A 175 1.81 -0.57 -3.39
N LYS A 176 0.68 -1.29 -3.53
CA LYS A 176 -0.67 -0.86 -3.09
C LYS A 176 -0.73 -0.57 -1.58
N GLY A 177 -0.04 -1.38 -0.75
CA GLY A 177 -0.03 -1.18 0.69
C GLY A 177 0.52 0.19 1.11
N PRO A 178 1.78 0.53 0.80
CA PRO A 178 2.35 1.83 1.15
C PRO A 178 1.55 3.01 0.60
N GLN A 179 0.99 2.88 -0.59
CA GLN A 179 0.19 3.93 -1.22
C GLN A 179 -1.17 4.10 -0.55
N MET A 180 -1.82 3.00 -0.14
CA MET A 180 -3.06 3.07 0.64
C MET A 180 -2.83 3.69 2.01
N VAL A 181 -1.67 3.47 2.64
CA VAL A 181 -1.28 4.16 3.89
C VAL A 181 -1.24 5.67 3.67
N GLN A 182 -0.61 6.13 2.58
CA GLN A 182 -0.57 7.56 2.24
C GLN A 182 -1.98 8.12 1.98
N LEU A 183 -2.81 7.41 1.20
CA LEU A 183 -4.18 7.84 0.93
C LEU A 183 -5.02 7.95 2.20
N ASN A 184 -4.91 6.97 3.10
CA ASN A 184 -5.61 6.99 4.37
C ASN A 184 -5.12 8.12 5.28
N ALA A 185 -3.83 8.49 5.22
CA ALA A 185 -3.30 9.67 5.90
C ALA A 185 -3.92 10.97 5.33
N PHE A 186 -4.04 11.10 4.00
CA PHE A 186 -4.71 12.26 3.39
C PHE A 186 -6.18 12.34 3.80
N ARG A 187 -6.90 11.22 3.80
CA ARG A 187 -8.29 11.15 4.28
C ARG A 187 -8.41 11.59 5.74
N ALA A 188 -7.51 11.12 6.60
CA ALA A 188 -7.50 11.50 8.01
C ALA A 188 -7.20 12.99 8.22
N ILE A 189 -6.23 13.54 7.50
CA ILE A 189 -5.91 14.97 7.53
C ILE A 189 -7.13 15.81 7.10
N LYS A 190 -7.78 15.43 6.00
CA LYS A 190 -8.99 16.15 5.55
C LYS A 190 -10.15 16.01 6.52
N ALA A 191 -10.35 14.84 7.13
CA ALA A 191 -11.40 14.64 8.11
C ALA A 191 -11.22 15.52 9.36
N VAL A 192 -9.97 15.74 9.78
CA VAL A 192 -9.65 16.53 10.98
C VAL A 192 -9.53 18.02 10.69
N HIS A 193 -8.90 18.39 9.58
CA HIS A 193 -8.56 19.79 9.27
C HIS A 193 -9.42 20.41 8.16
N GLY A 194 -10.25 19.61 7.49
CA GLY A 194 -11.10 20.05 6.39
C GLY A 194 -10.39 20.24 5.06
N LYS A 195 -9.05 20.26 5.04
CA LYS A 195 -8.22 20.45 3.84
C LYS A 195 -6.85 19.79 3.97
N LEU A 196 -6.17 19.62 2.84
CA LEU A 196 -4.77 19.19 2.78
C LEU A 196 -3.85 20.41 3.01
N PRO A 197 -2.67 20.22 3.65
CA PRO A 197 -1.74 21.31 3.95
C PRO A 197 -0.81 21.68 2.78
N VAL A 198 -0.87 20.95 1.67
CA VAL A 198 -0.05 21.12 0.46
C VAL A 198 -0.89 21.00 -0.78
#